data_db57e0e413ef913618fd047d9a98530d
#
_entry.id   db57e0e413ef913618fd047d9a98530d
#
_cell.length_a   1.000
_cell.length_b   1.000
_cell.length_c   1.000
_cell.angle_alpha   90.00
_cell.angle_beta   90.00
_cell.angle_gamma   90.00
#
_symmetry.space_group_name_H-M   'P 1'
#
loop_
_entity.id
_entity.type
_entity.pdbx_description
1 polymer ?
#
loop_
_entity_poly.entity_id
_entity_poly.type
_entity_poly.pdbx_seq_one_letter_code
_entity_poly.pdbx_strand_id
1 'polypeptide(L)'
;MIIGSDAEYAITGAFDDPGHDTMATMSHYSRLLKIVIDAPPDRHDQELAFWQGALGQELPGIYSAEYHGAFLRGHDLMLLMQRLESGTPRVHLDIHTDDLDAEVSRLERLGAERVQKVHAWWVMRDPAGLLFCVLPTSRGSLNDENAQCWE
;
A
#
# COMPACT_ATOMS: atom_id res chain seq x y z
N MET A 1 10.85 -12.37 2.46
CA MET A 1 11.03 -10.90 2.58
C MET A 1 9.64 -10.32 2.82
N ILE A 2 9.38 -9.83 4.03
CA ILE A 2 8.07 -9.29 4.41
C ILE A 2 8.07 -7.80 4.03
N ILE A 3 7.14 -7.39 3.18
CA ILE A 3 6.85 -6.00 2.87
C ILE A 3 5.59 -5.63 3.68
N GLY A 4 5.75 -4.75 4.65
CA GLY A 4 4.68 -4.35 5.56
C GLY A 4 4.70 -5.09 6.91
N SER A 5 4.39 -4.40 8.00
CA SER A 5 4.25 -4.96 9.34
C SER A 5 2.78 -4.99 9.77
N ASP A 6 2.51 -5.71 10.86
CA ASP A 6 1.16 -5.90 11.42
C ASP A 6 0.44 -4.59 11.79
N ALA A 7 1.19 -3.52 11.98
CA ALA A 7 0.65 -2.24 12.44
C ALA A 7 -0.16 -1.48 11.37
N GLU A 8 0.11 -1.71 10.09
CA GLU A 8 -0.65 -1.08 9.00
C GLU A 8 -2.08 -1.62 8.91
N TYR A 9 -2.30 -2.84 9.43
CA TYR A 9 -3.60 -3.50 9.44
C TYR A 9 -4.58 -2.95 10.49
N ALA A 10 -4.08 -2.43 11.60
CA ALA A 10 -4.92 -2.03 12.74
C ALA A 10 -5.86 -0.84 12.48
N ILE A 11 -5.68 -0.12 11.37
CA ILE A 11 -6.45 1.09 11.04
C ILE A 11 -7.55 0.82 10.00
N THR A 12 -7.48 -0.30 9.30
CA THR A 12 -8.54 -0.72 8.39
C THR A 12 -9.57 -1.55 9.16
N GLY A 13 -10.63 -0.93 9.63
CA GLY A 13 -11.68 -1.56 10.46
C GLY A 13 -12.08 -2.97 10.04
N ALA A 14 -12.61 -3.74 11.00
CA ALA A 14 -13.00 -5.14 10.85
C ALA A 14 -13.77 -5.39 9.53
N PHE A 15 -13.21 -6.25 8.70
CA PHE A 15 -13.89 -6.72 7.50
C PHE A 15 -14.82 -7.86 7.91
N ASP A 16 -16.14 -7.61 7.89
CA ASP A 16 -17.11 -8.69 7.84
C ASP A 16 -16.99 -9.37 6.47
N ASP A 17 -16.71 -10.68 6.49
CA ASP A 17 -16.75 -11.53 5.31
C ASP A 17 -18.23 -11.75 4.90
N PRO A 18 -18.73 -11.17 3.83
CA PRO A 18 -20.06 -11.53 3.31
C PRO A 18 -19.89 -12.74 2.41
N GLY A 19 -20.47 -13.84 2.85
CA GLY A 19 -20.54 -15.12 2.18
C GLY A 19 -20.72 -15.05 0.66
N HIS A 20 -20.05 -15.97 0.05
CA HIS A 20 -20.08 -16.40 -1.34
C HIS A 20 -21.48 -16.30 -1.96
N ASP A 21 -21.71 -15.35 -2.84
CA ASP A 21 -22.82 -15.40 -3.78
C ASP A 21 -22.47 -14.77 -5.15
N THR A 22 -22.67 -15.61 -6.15
CA THR A 22 -22.76 -15.41 -7.61
C THR A 22 -22.26 -14.09 -8.24
N MET A 23 -21.25 -14.27 -9.08
CA MET A 23 -20.74 -13.48 -10.22
C MET A 23 -21.71 -12.44 -10.83
N ALA A 24 -21.87 -11.31 -10.19
CA ALA A 24 -22.00 -10.04 -10.89
C ALA A 24 -20.63 -9.40 -10.79
N THR A 25 -20.00 -9.06 -11.90
CA THR A 25 -18.80 -8.20 -11.91
C THR A 25 -19.21 -6.86 -11.31
N MET A 26 -19.13 -6.77 -10.00
CA MET A 26 -19.39 -5.50 -9.31
C MET A 26 -18.17 -4.62 -9.56
N SER A 27 -18.41 -3.43 -10.10
CA SER A 27 -17.38 -2.41 -10.24
C SER A 27 -16.67 -2.19 -8.92
N HIS A 28 -15.37 -2.00 -8.97
CA HIS A 28 -14.54 -1.68 -7.82
C HIS A 28 -13.65 -0.48 -8.11
N TYR A 29 -13.15 0.13 -7.06
CA TYR A 29 -12.25 1.27 -7.15
C TYR A 29 -10.85 0.88 -6.70
N SER A 30 -9.84 1.44 -7.38
CA SER A 30 -8.47 1.40 -6.88
C SER A 30 -7.70 2.66 -7.23
N ARG A 31 -6.63 2.92 -6.45
CA ARG A 31 -5.69 4.01 -6.69
C ARG A 31 -4.30 3.68 -6.18
N LEU A 32 -3.29 4.23 -6.83
CA LEU A 32 -1.98 4.34 -6.20
C LEU A 32 -2.07 5.37 -5.07
N LEU A 33 -1.85 4.94 -3.84
CA LEU A 33 -1.97 5.81 -2.67
C LEU A 33 -0.61 6.14 -2.04
N LYS A 34 0.33 5.19 -2.02
CA LYS A 34 1.59 5.38 -1.31
C LYS A 34 2.80 5.05 -2.19
N ILE A 35 3.83 5.85 -2.05
CA ILE A 35 5.22 5.50 -2.36
C ILE A 35 5.86 5.17 -1.03
N VAL A 36 6.39 3.96 -0.89
CA VAL A 36 6.98 3.48 0.35
C VAL A 36 8.48 3.35 0.18
N ILE A 37 9.23 4.01 1.06
CA ILE A 37 10.68 3.88 1.17
C ILE A 37 10.98 2.94 2.32
N ASP A 38 11.49 1.76 2.00
CA ASP A 38 11.95 0.78 2.97
C ASP A 38 13.39 1.11 3.39
N ALA A 39 13.61 1.41 4.65
CA ALA A 39 14.92 1.72 5.20
C ALA A 39 15.43 0.60 6.12
N PRO A 40 16.71 0.19 5.99
CA PRO A 40 17.32 -0.73 6.93
C PRO A 40 17.24 -0.19 8.37
N PRO A 41 17.19 -1.06 9.39
CA PRO A 41 16.96 -0.62 10.77
C PRO A 41 18.06 0.30 11.31
N ASP A 42 19.30 0.14 10.88
CA ASP A 42 20.44 0.96 11.26
C ASP A 42 20.56 2.29 10.49
N ARG A 43 19.73 2.50 9.48
CA ARG A 43 19.72 3.69 8.61
C ARG A 43 18.43 4.46 8.64
N HIS A 44 17.39 3.92 9.26
CA HIS A 44 16.04 4.49 9.22
C HIS A 44 16.00 5.96 9.68
N ASP A 45 16.63 6.31 10.79
CA ASP A 45 16.58 7.67 11.33
C ASP A 45 17.35 8.66 10.42
N GLN A 46 18.45 8.21 9.83
CA GLN A 46 19.21 8.99 8.86
C GLN A 46 18.43 9.22 7.58
N GLU A 47 17.78 8.20 7.04
CA GLU A 47 16.91 8.28 5.86
C GLU A 47 15.71 9.19 6.12
N LEU A 48 15.07 9.07 7.28
CA LEU A 48 13.95 9.93 7.66
C LEU A 48 14.37 11.40 7.69
N ALA A 49 15.48 11.72 8.36
CA ALA A 49 16.01 13.09 8.41
C ALA A 49 16.37 13.63 7.01
N PHE A 50 16.97 12.79 6.17
CA PHE A 50 17.30 13.16 4.79
C PHE A 50 16.05 13.52 3.98
N TRP A 51 15.03 12.66 3.98
CA TRP A 51 13.84 12.90 3.18
C TRP A 51 13.00 14.05 3.69
N GLN A 52 12.89 14.25 5.00
CA GLN A 52 12.25 15.43 5.57
C GLN A 52 12.97 16.73 5.10
N GLY A 53 14.29 16.71 5.13
CA GLY A 53 15.10 17.84 4.66
C GLY A 53 14.98 18.08 3.15
N ALA A 54 15.05 17.00 2.36
CA ALA A 54 14.95 17.08 0.89
C ALA A 54 13.59 17.61 0.41
N LEU A 55 12.52 17.22 1.09
CA LEU A 55 11.14 17.62 0.73
C LEU A 55 10.72 18.95 1.40
N GLY A 56 11.42 19.41 2.42
CA GLY A 56 10.97 20.53 3.25
C GLY A 56 9.64 20.25 3.95
N GLN A 57 9.39 19.01 4.30
CA GLN A 57 8.13 18.54 4.89
C GLN A 57 8.41 17.51 5.99
N GLU A 58 7.75 17.64 7.12
CA GLU A 58 7.81 16.62 8.17
C GLU A 58 7.08 15.35 7.76
N LEU A 59 7.63 14.22 8.18
CA LEU A 59 7.03 12.89 8.06
C LEU A 59 6.82 12.36 9.48
N PRO A 60 5.68 12.68 10.12
CA PRO A 60 5.40 12.26 11.49
C PRO A 60 5.26 10.74 11.59
N GLY A 61 5.45 10.20 12.79
CA GLY A 61 5.13 8.80 13.08
C GLY A 61 3.64 8.54 12.90
N ILE A 62 3.33 7.46 12.18
CA ILE A 62 1.96 6.99 11.91
C ILE A 62 1.91 5.48 12.14
N TYR A 63 0.72 4.95 12.43
CA TYR A 63 0.48 3.52 12.68
C TYR A 63 1.28 2.95 13.87
N SER A 64 2.60 2.87 13.76
CA SER A 64 3.53 2.38 14.78
C SER A 64 4.88 3.08 14.66
N ALA A 65 5.84 2.73 15.55
CA ALA A 65 7.17 3.33 15.57
C ALA A 65 8.01 3.05 14.31
N GLU A 66 7.64 2.04 13.52
CA GLU A 66 8.33 1.67 12.28
C GLU A 66 7.93 2.53 11.09
N TYR A 67 6.82 3.29 11.18
CA TYR A 67 6.27 4.04 10.07
C TYR A 67 6.26 5.54 10.32
N HIS A 68 6.75 6.27 9.33
CA HIS A 68 6.70 7.73 9.27
C HIS A 68 6.19 8.15 7.91
N GLY A 69 5.22 9.05 7.85
CA GLY A 69 4.68 9.45 6.55
C GLY A 69 3.71 10.61 6.59
N ALA A 70 3.47 11.15 5.42
CA ALA A 70 2.49 12.21 5.20
C ALA A 70 2.06 12.24 3.74
N PHE A 71 0.89 12.80 3.46
CA PHE A 71 0.55 13.20 2.10
C PHE A 71 1.52 14.27 1.63
N LEU A 72 2.02 14.09 0.41
CA LEU A 72 2.89 15.09 -0.23
C LEU A 72 2.11 16.37 -0.45
N ARG A 73 2.75 17.51 -0.16
CA ARG A 73 2.11 18.82 -0.22
C ARG A 73 1.51 19.08 -1.60
N GLY A 74 0.20 19.31 -1.66
CA GLY A 74 -0.53 19.56 -2.90
C GLY A 74 -0.87 18.31 -3.73
N HIS A 75 -0.70 17.12 -3.17
CA HIS A 75 -0.98 15.84 -3.84
C HIS A 75 -1.77 14.88 -2.95
N ASP A 76 -2.57 14.03 -3.58
CA ASP A 76 -3.27 12.93 -2.93
C ASP A 76 -2.43 11.64 -2.85
N LEU A 77 -1.12 11.79 -2.83
CA LEU A 77 -0.14 10.72 -2.76
C LEU A 77 0.65 10.83 -1.47
N MET A 78 0.73 9.75 -0.72
CA MET A 78 1.47 9.67 0.53
C MET A 78 2.90 9.18 0.27
N LEU A 79 3.88 9.81 0.88
CA LEU A 79 5.20 9.22 1.09
C LEU A 79 5.22 8.55 2.46
N LEU A 80 5.55 7.27 2.49
CA LEU A 80 5.69 6.47 3.69
C LEU A 80 7.12 5.96 3.82
N MET A 81 7.71 6.16 4.98
CA MET A 81 8.99 5.55 5.37
C MET A 81 8.69 4.34 6.25
N GLN A 82 9.19 3.17 5.86
CA GLN A 82 9.07 1.94 6.64
C GLN A 82 10.44 1.49 7.14
N ARG A 83 10.54 1.26 8.46
CA ARG A 83 11.71 0.63 9.05
C ARG A 83 11.63 -0.87 8.85
N LEU A 84 12.59 -1.43 8.12
CA LEU A 84 12.71 -2.87 7.93
C LEU A 84 13.30 -3.54 9.18
N GLU A 85 12.98 -4.80 9.40
CA GLU A 85 13.68 -5.64 10.37
C GLU A 85 15.09 -6.00 9.88
N SER A 86 15.24 -6.18 8.56
CA SER A 86 16.52 -6.48 7.89
C SER A 86 16.41 -6.23 6.39
N GLY A 87 17.52 -6.13 5.71
CA GLY A 87 17.58 -6.02 4.26
C GLY A 87 18.19 -4.71 3.77
N THR A 88 18.10 -4.48 2.47
CA THR A 88 18.66 -3.31 1.78
C THR A 88 17.56 -2.27 1.51
N PRO A 89 17.93 -0.98 1.37
CA PRO A 89 16.95 0.05 1.02
C PRO A 89 16.31 -0.24 -0.33
N ARG A 90 15.02 0.04 -0.42
CA ARG A 90 14.24 -0.10 -1.66
C ARG A 90 13.03 0.81 -1.62
N VAL A 91 12.39 0.95 -2.77
CA VAL A 91 11.08 1.61 -2.90
C VAL A 91 10.07 0.60 -3.40
N HIS A 92 8.87 0.62 -2.86
CA HIS A 92 7.72 -0.06 -3.43
C HIS A 92 6.49 0.84 -3.47
N LEU A 93 5.49 0.43 -4.21
CA LEU A 93 4.25 1.15 -4.42
C LEU A 93 3.10 0.40 -3.75
N ASP A 94 2.16 1.15 -3.17
CA ASP A 94 0.95 0.58 -2.58
C ASP A 94 -0.28 1.05 -3.35
N ILE A 95 -1.00 0.09 -3.94
CA ILE A 95 -2.32 0.29 -4.53
C ILE A 95 -3.37 -0.03 -3.46
N HIS A 96 -4.28 0.90 -3.22
CA HIS A 96 -5.42 0.68 -2.35
C HIS A 96 -6.68 0.41 -3.17
N THR A 97 -7.50 -0.52 -2.71
CA THR A 97 -8.74 -0.92 -3.40
C THR A 97 -9.85 -1.24 -2.41
N ASP A 98 -11.08 -1.03 -2.82
CA ASP A 98 -12.27 -1.42 -2.06
C ASP A 98 -12.77 -2.84 -2.35
N ASP A 99 -12.12 -3.55 -3.30
CA ASP A 99 -12.31 -4.98 -3.56
C ASP A 99 -10.96 -5.63 -3.91
N LEU A 100 -10.35 -6.27 -2.91
CA LEU A 100 -9.00 -6.83 -3.04
C LEU A 100 -8.92 -7.93 -4.08
N ASP A 101 -9.88 -8.85 -4.10
CA ASP A 101 -9.85 -10.01 -5.00
C ASP A 101 -10.10 -9.58 -6.46
N ALA A 102 -11.02 -8.65 -6.68
CA ALA A 102 -11.27 -8.10 -8.00
C ALA A 102 -10.05 -7.35 -8.54
N GLU A 103 -9.41 -6.50 -7.72
CA GLU A 103 -8.22 -5.74 -8.14
C GLU A 103 -7.02 -6.65 -8.39
N VAL A 104 -6.74 -7.60 -7.52
CA VAL A 104 -5.65 -8.57 -7.72
C VAL A 104 -5.86 -9.36 -9.02
N SER A 105 -7.09 -9.84 -9.27
CA SER A 105 -7.43 -10.55 -10.50
C SER A 105 -7.29 -9.66 -11.75
N ARG A 106 -7.65 -8.39 -11.64
CA ARG A 106 -7.44 -7.41 -12.71
C ARG A 106 -5.96 -7.22 -13.04
N LEU A 107 -5.14 -7.05 -12.01
CA LEU A 107 -3.68 -6.87 -12.16
C LEU A 107 -2.99 -8.11 -12.72
N GLU A 108 -3.45 -9.32 -12.35
CA GLU A 108 -2.96 -10.57 -12.94
C GLU A 108 -3.26 -10.63 -14.46
N ARG A 109 -4.43 -10.16 -14.90
CA ARG A 109 -4.74 -10.07 -16.34
C ARG A 109 -3.82 -9.08 -17.09
N LEU A 110 -3.24 -8.11 -16.38
CA LEU A 110 -2.23 -7.19 -16.92
C LEU A 110 -0.80 -7.75 -16.87
N GLY A 111 -0.60 -8.94 -16.33
CA GLY A 111 0.68 -9.62 -16.27
C GLY A 111 1.39 -9.56 -14.91
N ALA A 112 0.72 -9.10 -13.87
CA ALA A 112 1.27 -9.18 -12.52
C ALA A 112 1.18 -10.60 -11.97
N GLU A 113 2.05 -10.92 -11.00
CA GLU A 113 2.09 -12.21 -10.30
C GLU A 113 1.90 -12.01 -8.80
N ARG A 114 1.12 -12.90 -8.19
CA ARG A 114 1.03 -12.97 -6.71
C ARG A 114 2.33 -13.54 -6.16
N VAL A 115 2.91 -12.86 -5.18
CA VAL A 115 4.13 -13.32 -4.50
C VAL A 115 3.82 -13.88 -3.13
N GLN A 116 3.14 -13.10 -2.30
CA GLN A 116 2.83 -13.48 -0.93
C GLN A 116 1.59 -12.73 -0.44
N LYS A 117 0.72 -13.44 0.28
CA LYS A 117 -0.32 -12.79 1.07
C LYS A 117 0.21 -12.49 2.46
N VAL A 118 0.11 -11.23 2.88
CA VAL A 118 0.52 -10.77 4.21
C VAL A 118 -0.72 -10.22 4.90
N HIS A 119 -1.22 -10.92 5.92
CA HIS A 119 -2.48 -10.60 6.59
C HIS A 119 -3.62 -10.33 5.59
N ALA A 120 -4.04 -9.07 5.44
CA ALA A 120 -5.17 -8.68 4.60
C ALA A 120 -4.77 -8.19 3.20
N TRP A 121 -3.48 -8.07 2.87
CA TRP A 121 -3.03 -7.54 1.58
C TRP A 121 -2.17 -8.52 0.80
N TRP A 122 -1.97 -8.23 -0.49
CA TRP A 122 -1.09 -8.99 -1.36
C TRP A 122 0.19 -8.22 -1.66
N VAL A 123 1.33 -8.91 -1.55
CA VAL A 123 2.56 -8.54 -2.24
C VAL A 123 2.51 -9.16 -3.61
N MET A 124 2.68 -8.34 -4.63
CA MET A 124 2.66 -8.73 -6.03
C MET A 124 3.97 -8.33 -6.73
N ARG A 125 4.17 -8.84 -7.91
CA ARG A 125 5.28 -8.51 -8.79
C ARG A 125 4.74 -8.04 -10.13
N ASP A 126 5.26 -6.94 -10.64
CA ASP A 126 4.93 -6.46 -11.98
C ASP A 126 5.65 -7.28 -13.07
N PRO A 127 5.34 -7.08 -14.37
CA PRO A 127 5.98 -7.84 -15.46
C PRO A 127 7.51 -7.69 -15.54
N ALA A 128 8.08 -6.62 -15.02
CA ALA A 128 9.53 -6.38 -14.98
C ALA A 128 10.22 -6.91 -13.72
N GLY A 129 9.43 -7.37 -12.72
CA GLY A 129 9.94 -7.91 -11.47
C GLY A 129 9.89 -6.94 -10.28
N LEU A 130 9.32 -5.73 -10.45
CA LEU A 130 9.15 -4.78 -9.35
C LEU A 130 8.08 -5.30 -8.37
N LEU A 131 8.43 -5.33 -7.08
CA LEU A 131 7.47 -5.66 -6.03
C LEU A 131 6.60 -4.44 -5.71
N PHE A 132 5.31 -4.69 -5.50
CA PHE A 132 4.33 -3.71 -5.03
C PHE A 132 3.28 -4.39 -4.16
N CYS A 133 2.51 -3.60 -3.41
CA CYS A 133 1.45 -4.12 -2.56
C CYS A 133 0.07 -3.69 -3.06
N VAL A 134 -0.92 -4.55 -2.83
CA VAL A 134 -2.35 -4.26 -3.03
C VAL A 134 -3.04 -4.42 -1.69
N LEU A 135 -3.57 -3.31 -1.16
CA LEU A 135 -4.13 -3.23 0.17
C LEU A 135 -5.63 -2.95 0.10
N PRO A 136 -6.43 -3.64 0.91
CA PRO A 136 -7.86 -3.33 1.00
C PRO A 136 -8.07 -2.01 1.73
N THR A 137 -9.14 -1.33 1.36
CA THR A 137 -9.67 -0.17 2.08
C THR A 137 -11.17 -0.30 2.26
N SER A 138 -11.77 0.49 3.15
CA SER A 138 -13.19 0.43 3.42
C SER A 138 -14.02 0.76 2.18
N ARG A 139 -15.09 0.01 1.94
CA ARG A 139 -16.05 0.36 0.88
C ARG A 139 -16.60 1.76 1.09
N GLY A 140 -16.69 2.53 0.00
CA GLY A 140 -17.17 3.91 0.02
C GLY A 140 -16.11 4.97 0.36
N SER A 141 -14.88 4.56 0.72
CA SER A 141 -13.75 5.50 0.88
C SER A 141 -13.15 5.92 -0.47
N LEU A 142 -13.29 5.07 -1.48
CA LEU A 142 -12.90 5.34 -2.87
C LEU A 142 -14.14 5.63 -3.72
N ASN A 143 -14.01 6.59 -4.62
CA ASN A 143 -15.07 7.05 -5.51
C ASN A 143 -14.48 7.73 -6.77
N ASP A 144 -15.32 8.19 -7.69
CA ASP A 144 -14.90 8.81 -8.95
C ASP A 144 -14.03 10.07 -8.79
N GLU A 145 -14.05 10.73 -7.62
CA GLU A 145 -13.24 11.93 -7.37
C GLU A 145 -11.80 11.60 -6.99
N ASN A 146 -11.56 10.42 -6.39
CA ASN A 146 -10.27 10.09 -5.80
C ASN A 146 -9.64 8.77 -6.27
N ALA A 147 -10.34 7.99 -7.10
CA ALA A 147 -9.89 6.68 -7.56
C ALA A 147 -10.40 6.35 -8.97
N GLN A 148 -9.84 5.32 -9.57
CA GLN A 148 -10.32 4.78 -10.85
C GLN A 148 -11.34 3.68 -10.58
N CYS A 149 -12.50 3.77 -11.23
CA CYS A 149 -13.50 2.71 -11.27
C CYS A 149 -13.14 1.67 -12.33
N TRP A 150 -13.27 0.41 -11.99
CA TRP A 150 -13.05 -0.75 -12.86
C TRP A 150 -14.31 -1.61 -12.93
N GLU A 151 -14.67 -2.06 -14.14
CA GLU A 151 -15.77 -2.99 -14.42
C GLU A 151 -15.29 -4.43 -14.57
#